data_80b572db06511313752e1c743f4e6f54
#
_entry.id   80b572db06511313752e1c743f4e6f54
#
_cell.length_a   1.000
_cell.length_b   1.000
_cell.length_c   1.000
_cell.angle_alpha   90.00
_cell.angle_beta   90.00
_cell.angle_gamma   90.00
#
_symmetry.space_group_name_H-M   'P 1'
#
loop_
_entity.id
_entity.type
_entity.pdbx_description
1 polymer ?
#
loop_
_entity_poly.entity_id
_entity_poly.type
_entity_poly.pdbx_seq_one_letter_code
_entity_poly.pdbx_strand_id
1 'polypeptide(L)'
;MQKPFFSIIIPAYNLENYIAAALQSVLVQTFQDFEIIIVDDGSSDETVSIIQSFHDPRIRLVSQVNGGVSRARNAGMKKAVGAYIAFLDGDDYWYPEHLELAADFFNRHPEILAYANRYMRDELEAIPPRPPSYPESIRRLGIRGVLFMNSSSVILNSFLASRLPPWEEAMPYGEDGLYWTRCMRGTGLIGLGGSVTSIYRQRASSAMHDEHYQHVSLHSLIAPLLNELEAMKNPKWQFAVHYLVIRELHPKRLLSLNIEERISLTGRIRKIMHPCLNRPFLDSYMKACSARAGMEQSFSALMDR
;
A
#
# COMPACT_ATOMS: atom_id res chain seq x y z
N MET A 1 18.06 -5.64 26.36
CA MET A 1 18.57 -5.19 25.06
C MET A 1 17.91 -3.85 24.74
N GLN A 2 18.65 -2.92 24.21
CA GLN A 2 18.12 -1.65 23.75
C GLN A 2 17.20 -1.89 22.55
N LYS A 3 16.07 -1.20 22.47
CA LYS A 3 15.16 -1.34 21.33
C LYS A 3 15.82 -0.74 20.08
N PRO A 4 15.73 -1.39 18.90
CA PRO A 4 16.27 -0.83 17.69
C PRO A 4 15.48 0.44 17.31
N PHE A 5 16.12 1.33 16.56
CA PHE A 5 15.46 2.53 16.05
C PHE A 5 14.38 2.16 15.01
N PHE A 6 14.71 1.29 14.06
CA PHE A 6 13.75 0.79 13.06
C PHE A 6 13.46 -0.69 13.22
N SER A 7 12.20 -1.09 13.00
CA SER A 7 11.81 -2.45 12.61
C SER A 7 11.42 -2.42 11.14
N ILE A 8 12.15 -3.18 10.33
CA ILE A 8 11.93 -3.28 8.88
C ILE A 8 11.13 -4.54 8.62
N ILE A 9 9.93 -4.40 8.07
CA ILE A 9 9.02 -5.51 7.78
C ILE A 9 9.07 -5.81 6.29
N ILE A 10 9.43 -7.04 5.94
CA ILE A 10 9.56 -7.52 4.56
C ILE A 10 8.61 -8.70 4.36
N PRO A 11 7.45 -8.51 3.72
CA PRO A 11 6.62 -9.62 3.28
C PRO A 11 7.29 -10.32 2.09
N ALA A 12 7.30 -11.66 2.10
CA ALA A 12 7.89 -12.46 1.04
C ALA A 12 6.97 -13.63 0.65
N TYR A 13 6.75 -13.79 -0.65
CA TYR A 13 6.04 -14.94 -1.22
C TYR A 13 6.49 -15.19 -2.65
N ASN A 14 7.17 -16.30 -2.88
CA ASN A 14 7.74 -16.71 -4.18
C ASN A 14 8.57 -15.59 -4.84
N LEU A 15 9.64 -15.19 -4.15
CA LEU A 15 10.53 -14.09 -4.52
C LEU A 15 11.99 -14.52 -4.70
N GLU A 16 12.26 -15.77 -5.09
CA GLU A 16 13.60 -16.33 -5.25
C GLU A 16 14.54 -15.45 -6.11
N ASN A 17 13.98 -14.77 -7.11
CA ASN A 17 14.76 -13.91 -8.02
C ASN A 17 15.01 -12.49 -7.49
N TYR A 18 14.38 -12.09 -6.35
CA TYR A 18 14.34 -10.69 -5.91
C TYR A 18 14.80 -10.49 -4.48
N ILE A 19 14.43 -11.42 -3.58
CA ILE A 19 14.59 -11.26 -2.14
C ILE A 19 16.04 -11.01 -1.72
N ALA A 20 17.01 -11.60 -2.41
CA ALA A 20 18.43 -11.38 -2.13
C ALA A 20 18.82 -9.90 -2.33
N ALA A 21 18.38 -9.27 -3.42
CA ALA A 21 18.65 -7.87 -3.69
C ALA A 21 17.96 -6.93 -2.69
N ALA A 22 16.73 -7.24 -2.32
CA ALA A 22 15.99 -6.48 -1.29
C ALA A 22 16.73 -6.54 0.06
N LEU A 23 17.09 -7.74 0.54
CA LEU A 23 17.84 -7.90 1.79
C LEU A 23 19.22 -7.23 1.75
N GLN A 24 19.95 -7.39 0.67
CA GLN A 24 21.25 -6.73 0.51
C GLN A 24 21.10 -5.21 0.59
N SER A 25 20.03 -4.63 0.02
CA SER A 25 19.78 -3.19 0.05
C SER A 25 19.53 -2.66 1.47
N VAL A 26 18.98 -3.50 2.34
CA VAL A 26 18.79 -3.17 3.77
C VAL A 26 20.10 -3.29 4.54
N LEU A 27 20.86 -4.35 4.29
CA LEU A 27 22.10 -4.62 5.04
C LEU A 27 23.19 -3.58 4.79
N VAL A 28 23.18 -2.93 3.60
CA VAL A 28 24.14 -1.86 3.24
C VAL A 28 23.65 -0.45 3.57
N GLN A 29 22.56 -0.30 4.32
CA GLN A 29 22.09 1.01 4.78
C GLN A 29 23.18 1.71 5.60
N THR A 30 23.31 3.04 5.45
CA THR A 30 24.27 3.85 6.23
C THR A 30 23.86 3.94 7.71
N PHE A 31 22.58 3.91 8.01
CA PHE A 31 22.05 3.84 9.37
C PHE A 31 21.85 2.37 9.78
N GLN A 32 22.50 1.92 10.87
CA GLN A 32 22.62 0.51 11.24
C GLN A 32 21.79 0.05 12.45
N ASP A 33 21.09 0.95 13.15
CA ASP A 33 20.27 0.59 14.32
C ASP A 33 18.87 0.14 13.90
N PHE A 34 18.78 -1.11 13.43
CA PHE A 34 17.53 -1.74 12.98
C PHE A 34 17.49 -3.24 13.23
N GLU A 35 16.27 -3.79 13.24
CA GLU A 35 15.97 -5.20 13.05
C GLU A 35 15.25 -5.43 11.72
N ILE A 36 15.35 -6.63 11.18
CA ILE A 36 14.67 -7.05 9.94
C ILE A 36 13.74 -8.20 10.28
N ILE A 37 12.46 -8.03 10.02
CA ILE A 37 11.44 -9.04 10.21
C ILE A 37 10.90 -9.45 8.85
N ILE A 38 11.35 -10.60 8.37
CA ILE A 38 10.90 -11.17 7.10
C ILE A 38 9.75 -12.11 7.41
N VAL A 39 8.63 -11.90 6.74
CA VAL A 39 7.48 -12.79 6.87
C VAL A 39 7.30 -13.54 5.57
N ASP A 40 7.73 -14.81 5.58
CA ASP A 40 7.46 -15.73 4.49
C ASP A 40 6.00 -16.19 4.56
N ASP A 41 5.25 -15.84 3.55
CA ASP A 41 3.81 -16.14 3.42
C ASP A 41 3.57 -17.46 2.69
N GLY A 42 4.37 -18.48 3.02
CA GLY A 42 4.22 -19.84 2.50
C GLY A 42 4.81 -20.02 1.09
N SER A 43 6.02 -19.51 0.86
CA SER A 43 6.73 -19.70 -0.40
C SER A 43 6.99 -21.16 -0.71
N SER A 44 6.91 -21.52 -1.98
CA SER A 44 7.16 -22.86 -2.52
C SER A 44 8.41 -22.94 -3.41
N ASP A 45 9.07 -21.80 -3.65
CA ASP A 45 10.32 -21.65 -4.39
C ASP A 45 11.53 -21.53 -3.43
N GLU A 46 12.68 -21.13 -3.92
CA GLU A 46 13.90 -21.00 -3.12
C GLU A 46 13.95 -19.75 -2.23
N THR A 47 12.85 -18.99 -2.10
CA THR A 47 12.82 -17.76 -1.29
C THR A 47 13.33 -17.97 0.12
N VAL A 48 12.85 -19.01 0.81
CA VAL A 48 13.22 -19.29 2.21
C VAL A 48 14.68 -19.68 2.33
N SER A 49 15.20 -20.53 1.45
CA SER A 49 16.60 -20.97 1.46
C SER A 49 17.55 -19.79 1.20
N ILE A 50 17.18 -18.88 0.30
CA ILE A 50 17.93 -17.65 0.03
C ILE A 50 17.97 -16.76 1.28
N ILE A 51 16.83 -16.53 1.94
CA ILE A 51 16.77 -15.73 3.19
C ILE A 51 17.68 -16.33 4.25
N GLN A 52 17.64 -17.64 4.44
CA GLN A 52 18.45 -18.36 5.43
C GLN A 52 19.96 -18.35 5.15
N SER A 53 20.36 -18.09 3.90
CA SER A 53 21.77 -17.92 3.53
C SER A 53 22.41 -16.62 4.05
N PHE A 54 21.59 -15.65 4.47
CA PHE A 54 22.06 -14.41 5.09
C PHE A 54 22.32 -14.61 6.58
N HIS A 55 23.59 -14.57 6.99
CA HIS A 55 24.00 -14.79 8.39
C HIS A 55 24.14 -13.47 9.15
N ASP A 56 23.07 -12.66 9.21
CA ASP A 56 23.05 -11.41 9.97
C ASP A 56 22.12 -11.57 11.20
N PRO A 57 22.59 -11.29 12.44
CA PRO A 57 21.80 -11.49 13.65
C PRO A 57 20.58 -10.56 13.76
N ARG A 58 20.49 -9.54 12.93
CA ARG A 58 19.33 -8.63 12.88
C ARG A 58 18.17 -9.21 12.09
N ILE A 59 18.40 -10.28 11.30
CA ILE A 59 17.38 -10.93 10.48
C ILE A 59 16.60 -11.93 11.32
N ARG A 60 15.30 -11.77 11.29
CA ARG A 60 14.33 -12.68 11.90
C ARG A 60 13.32 -13.15 10.86
N LEU A 61 13.38 -14.41 10.50
CA LEU A 61 12.41 -15.05 9.61
C LEU A 61 11.21 -15.59 10.40
N VAL A 62 10.02 -15.29 9.92
CA VAL A 62 8.72 -15.79 10.42
C VAL A 62 7.99 -16.41 9.25
N SER A 63 7.67 -17.71 9.32
CA SER A 63 6.90 -18.38 8.26
C SER A 63 5.46 -18.56 8.70
N GLN A 64 4.53 -18.43 7.76
CA GLN A 64 3.11 -18.65 7.95
C GLN A 64 2.50 -19.33 6.72
N VAL A 65 1.30 -19.89 6.90
CA VAL A 65 0.49 -20.35 5.76
C VAL A 65 0.04 -19.13 4.94
N ASN A 66 0.11 -19.25 3.62
CA ASN A 66 -0.25 -18.15 2.71
C ASN A 66 -1.60 -17.52 3.07
N GLY A 67 -1.58 -16.22 3.21
CA GLY A 67 -2.75 -15.42 3.58
C GLY A 67 -2.73 -14.02 2.97
N GLY A 68 -1.78 -13.76 2.07
CA GLY A 68 -1.62 -12.51 1.36
C GLY A 68 -0.77 -11.47 2.09
N VAL A 69 -0.35 -10.47 1.34
CA VAL A 69 0.61 -9.43 1.77
C VAL A 69 0.16 -8.66 3.01
N SER A 70 -1.12 -8.35 3.14
CA SER A 70 -1.69 -7.70 4.33
C SER A 70 -1.48 -8.52 5.60
N ARG A 71 -1.74 -9.83 5.53
CA ARG A 71 -1.55 -10.75 6.66
C ARG A 71 -0.07 -10.87 7.02
N ALA A 72 0.80 -10.93 6.03
CA ALA A 72 2.25 -10.95 6.25
C ALA A 72 2.73 -9.65 6.92
N ARG A 73 2.30 -8.47 6.45
CA ARG A 73 2.62 -7.19 7.09
C ARG A 73 2.08 -7.12 8.52
N ASN A 74 0.86 -7.58 8.78
CA ASN A 74 0.26 -7.65 10.12
C ASN A 74 1.06 -8.57 11.05
N ALA A 75 1.51 -9.73 10.57
CA ALA A 75 2.35 -10.65 11.34
C ALA A 75 3.70 -10.01 11.70
N GLY A 76 4.33 -9.31 10.74
CA GLY A 76 5.56 -8.55 10.96
C GLY A 76 5.38 -7.44 11.99
N MET A 77 4.32 -6.63 11.88
CA MET A 77 4.00 -5.56 12.83
C MET A 77 3.84 -6.07 14.29
N LYS A 78 3.25 -7.26 14.47
CA LYS A 78 3.12 -7.88 15.80
C LYS A 78 4.46 -8.27 16.43
N LYS A 79 5.52 -8.41 15.63
CA LYS A 79 6.87 -8.80 16.09
C LYS A 79 7.81 -7.62 16.21
N ALA A 80 7.47 -6.50 15.60
CA ALA A 80 8.25 -5.28 15.60
C ALA A 80 8.38 -4.68 17.01
N VAL A 81 9.61 -4.32 17.41
CA VAL A 81 9.89 -3.70 18.70
C VAL A 81 10.59 -2.33 18.56
N GLY A 82 10.93 -1.94 17.34
CA GLY A 82 11.57 -0.66 17.03
C GLY A 82 10.71 0.56 17.35
N ALA A 83 11.36 1.69 17.48
CA ALA A 83 10.67 2.97 17.67
C ALA A 83 9.87 3.40 16.42
N TYR A 84 10.35 3.01 15.26
CA TYR A 84 9.73 3.27 13.96
C TYR A 84 9.58 1.99 13.16
N ILE A 85 8.49 1.91 12.37
CA ILE A 85 8.17 0.79 11.50
C ILE A 85 8.40 1.23 10.06
N ALA A 86 9.25 0.52 9.35
CA ALA A 86 9.47 0.67 7.91
C ALA A 86 8.97 -0.58 7.17
N PHE A 87 8.46 -0.42 5.98
CA PHE A 87 8.05 -1.52 5.12
C PHE A 87 8.92 -1.54 3.88
N LEU A 88 9.33 -2.73 3.45
CA LEU A 88 10.00 -2.96 2.19
C LEU A 88 9.38 -4.18 1.53
N ASP A 89 8.77 -4.03 0.37
CA ASP A 89 8.29 -5.18 -0.38
C ASP A 89 9.49 -5.98 -0.90
N GLY A 90 9.42 -7.32 -0.81
CA GLY A 90 10.59 -8.18 -0.99
C GLY A 90 11.14 -8.24 -2.43
N ASP A 91 10.52 -7.51 -3.35
CA ASP A 91 10.97 -7.28 -4.74
C ASP A 91 11.46 -5.85 -4.99
N ASP A 92 11.35 -4.95 -4.01
CA ASP A 92 11.79 -3.57 -4.10
C ASP A 92 13.25 -3.39 -3.63
N TYR A 93 13.76 -2.17 -3.73
CA TYR A 93 15.14 -1.85 -3.40
C TYR A 93 15.24 -0.48 -2.71
N TRP A 94 16.12 -0.38 -1.69
CA TRP A 94 16.48 0.89 -1.05
C TRP A 94 17.89 1.33 -1.41
N TYR A 95 18.05 2.62 -1.70
CA TYR A 95 19.37 3.24 -1.73
C TYR A 95 19.96 3.33 -0.31
N PRO A 96 21.30 3.36 -0.17
CA PRO A 96 21.95 3.23 1.14
C PRO A 96 21.54 4.23 2.21
N GLU A 97 21.08 5.43 1.85
CA GLU A 97 20.74 6.49 2.79
C GLU A 97 19.24 6.54 3.15
N HIS A 98 18.45 5.55 2.76
CA HIS A 98 17.00 5.55 2.99
C HIS A 98 16.64 5.69 4.47
N LEU A 99 17.28 4.90 5.33
CA LEU A 99 17.03 4.93 6.78
C LEU A 99 17.70 6.13 7.46
N GLU A 100 18.88 6.54 7.01
CA GLU A 100 19.59 7.70 7.58
C GLU A 100 18.78 8.98 7.41
N LEU A 101 18.28 9.25 6.21
CA LEU A 101 17.44 10.42 5.95
C LEU A 101 16.16 10.41 6.78
N ALA A 102 15.57 9.24 7.00
CA ALA A 102 14.40 9.12 7.86
C ALA A 102 14.73 9.34 9.33
N ALA A 103 15.86 8.80 9.81
CA ALA A 103 16.31 8.99 11.19
C ALA A 103 16.61 10.47 11.46
N ASP A 104 17.33 11.14 10.57
CA ASP A 104 17.61 12.56 10.65
C ASP A 104 16.32 13.40 10.66
N PHE A 105 15.35 13.04 9.83
CA PHE A 105 14.06 13.72 9.80
C PHE A 105 13.35 13.59 11.15
N PHE A 106 13.18 12.38 11.67
CA PHE A 106 12.49 12.16 12.94
C PHE A 106 13.22 12.78 14.15
N ASN A 107 14.55 12.84 14.13
CA ASN A 107 15.31 13.51 15.15
C ASN A 107 15.09 15.04 15.16
N ARG A 108 14.91 15.65 13.97
CA ARG A 108 14.60 17.09 13.84
C ARG A 108 13.12 17.41 14.06
N HIS A 109 12.23 16.44 13.84
CA HIS A 109 10.78 16.61 13.85
C HIS A 109 10.10 15.50 14.67
N PRO A 110 10.35 15.39 15.99
CA PRO A 110 9.82 14.32 16.83
C PRO A 110 8.28 14.33 16.95
N GLU A 111 7.65 15.46 16.65
CA GLU A 111 6.18 15.59 16.61
C GLU A 111 5.54 14.97 15.36
N ILE A 112 6.31 14.67 14.32
CA ILE A 112 5.81 14.05 13.08
C ILE A 112 5.85 12.54 13.21
N LEU A 113 4.70 11.90 13.03
CA LEU A 113 4.55 10.47 13.28
C LEU A 113 4.65 9.60 12.01
N ALA A 114 4.73 10.21 10.84
CA ALA A 114 4.88 9.52 9.56
C ALA A 114 5.84 10.29 8.64
N TYR A 115 6.65 9.54 7.91
CA TYR A 115 7.60 10.07 6.94
C TYR A 115 7.57 9.20 5.68
N ALA A 116 7.67 9.83 4.53
CA ALA A 116 7.79 9.12 3.26
C ALA A 116 8.93 9.73 2.43
N ASN A 117 9.86 8.89 2.02
CA ASN A 117 10.81 9.22 0.97
C ASN A 117 10.15 9.15 -0.41
N ARG A 118 10.80 9.73 -1.40
CA ARG A 118 10.37 9.55 -2.79
C ARG A 118 10.81 8.20 -3.31
N TYR A 119 10.06 7.67 -4.26
CA TYR A 119 10.40 6.45 -4.98
C TYR A 119 10.40 6.67 -6.50
N MET A 120 11.08 5.82 -7.20
CA MET A 120 11.01 5.69 -8.66
C MET A 120 10.52 4.31 -9.05
N ARG A 121 10.09 4.15 -10.29
CA ARG A 121 9.72 2.85 -10.87
C ARG A 121 10.80 2.45 -11.86
N ASP A 122 11.25 1.20 -11.75
CA ASP A 122 12.29 0.66 -12.61
C ASP A 122 12.17 -0.87 -12.69
N GLU A 123 12.66 -1.46 -13.76
CA GLU A 123 12.70 -2.93 -13.92
C GLU A 123 13.88 -3.54 -13.14
N LEU A 124 14.83 -2.71 -12.71
CA LEU A 124 15.99 -3.11 -11.91
C LEU A 124 16.87 -4.20 -12.57
N GLU A 125 17.11 -4.09 -13.86
CA GLU A 125 18.19 -4.87 -14.52
C GLU A 125 19.57 -4.46 -13.98
N ALA A 126 19.71 -3.17 -13.64
CA ALA A 126 20.83 -2.58 -12.89
C ALA A 126 20.32 -1.50 -11.97
N ILE A 127 21.04 -1.18 -10.88
CA ILE A 127 20.66 -0.09 -9.98
C ILE A 127 20.81 1.24 -10.73
N PRO A 128 19.70 1.96 -11.03
CA PRO A 128 19.76 3.20 -11.78
C PRO A 128 20.43 4.31 -10.95
N PRO A 129 21.03 5.32 -11.61
CA PRO A 129 21.56 6.49 -10.93
C PRO A 129 20.43 7.24 -10.22
N ARG A 130 20.73 7.77 -9.04
CA ARG A 130 19.74 8.52 -8.26
C ARG A 130 19.34 9.80 -8.99
N PRO A 131 18.04 10.09 -9.13
CA PRO A 131 17.56 11.38 -9.63
C PRO A 131 17.94 12.55 -8.70
N PRO A 132 17.92 13.78 -9.19
CA PRO A 132 18.11 14.97 -8.36
C PRO A 132 17.16 15.01 -7.16
N SER A 133 17.66 15.48 -6.02
CA SER A 133 16.83 15.66 -4.82
C SER A 133 16.04 16.96 -4.89
N TYR A 134 14.93 16.97 -4.16
CA TYR A 134 14.05 18.11 -3.96
C TYR A 134 14.11 18.58 -2.49
N PRO A 135 13.63 19.78 -2.16
CA PRO A 135 13.53 20.18 -0.76
C PRO A 135 12.63 19.25 0.05
N GLU A 136 13.08 18.91 1.24
CA GLU A 136 12.26 18.24 2.25
C GLU A 136 11.11 19.16 2.68
N SER A 137 9.96 18.58 3.03
CA SER A 137 8.81 19.36 3.45
C SER A 137 7.90 18.59 4.41
N ILE A 138 7.25 19.32 5.31
CA ILE A 138 6.18 18.79 6.15
C ILE A 138 4.85 19.26 5.55
N ARG A 139 3.95 18.33 5.29
CA ARG A 139 2.68 18.64 4.63
C ARG A 139 1.51 17.92 5.26
N ARG A 140 0.35 18.54 5.21
CA ARG A 140 -0.90 17.82 5.27
C ARG A 140 -1.12 17.17 3.91
N LEU A 141 -0.96 15.84 3.85
CA LEU A 141 -1.33 15.14 2.65
C LEU A 141 -2.85 15.07 2.56
N GLY A 142 -3.39 15.69 1.53
CA GLY A 142 -4.71 15.33 1.04
C GLY A 142 -4.66 13.98 0.31
N ILE A 143 -5.79 13.53 -0.14
CA ILE A 143 -6.05 12.27 -0.84
C ILE A 143 -5.08 11.98 -1.97
N ARG A 144 -4.76 12.98 -2.77
CA ARG A 144 -3.82 12.83 -3.89
C ARG A 144 -2.42 12.40 -3.41
N GLY A 145 -2.02 12.85 -2.21
CA GLY A 145 -0.73 12.44 -1.64
C GLY A 145 -0.69 10.97 -1.26
N VAL A 146 -1.78 10.44 -0.68
CA VAL A 146 -1.89 9.02 -0.29
C VAL A 146 -1.72 8.07 -1.49
N LEU A 147 -2.26 8.46 -2.64
CA LEU A 147 -2.20 7.65 -3.87
C LEU A 147 -0.79 7.53 -4.47
N PHE A 148 0.13 8.40 -4.06
CA PHE A 148 1.53 8.37 -4.47
C PHE A 148 2.44 7.75 -3.39
N MET A 149 1.86 7.22 -2.30
CA MET A 149 2.63 6.51 -1.28
C MET A 149 2.81 5.05 -1.72
N ASN A 150 4.06 4.63 -1.78
CA ASN A 150 4.45 3.24 -1.95
C ASN A 150 4.87 2.69 -0.59
N SER A 151 4.49 1.45 -0.27
CA SER A 151 4.79 0.83 1.03
C SER A 151 6.28 0.87 1.34
N SER A 152 7.13 0.59 0.35
CA SER A 152 8.58 0.61 0.49
C SER A 152 9.21 1.99 0.68
N SER A 153 8.41 3.06 0.70
CA SER A 153 8.87 4.43 0.91
C SER A 153 8.41 5.05 2.22
N VAL A 154 7.51 4.41 2.95
CA VAL A 154 6.84 4.99 4.13
C VAL A 154 7.36 4.39 5.42
N ILE A 155 7.62 5.27 6.39
CA ILE A 155 8.06 4.92 7.72
C ILE A 155 7.11 5.56 8.75
N LEU A 156 6.67 4.79 9.73
CA LEU A 156 5.73 5.19 10.75
C LEU A 156 6.35 5.14 12.14
N ASN A 157 6.01 6.09 12.99
CA ASN A 157 6.24 5.95 14.42
C ASN A 157 5.43 4.75 14.96
N SER A 158 6.04 3.91 15.81
CA SER A 158 5.40 2.69 16.33
C SER A 158 4.15 2.97 17.18
N PHE A 159 4.12 4.11 17.89
CA PHE A 159 2.93 4.55 18.62
C PHE A 159 1.73 4.82 17.68
N LEU A 160 1.97 5.46 16.53
CA LEU A 160 0.94 5.63 15.51
C LEU A 160 0.51 4.26 14.95
N ALA A 161 1.48 3.46 14.52
CA ALA A 161 1.23 2.15 13.90
C ALA A 161 0.39 1.23 14.81
N SER A 162 0.61 1.27 16.14
CA SER A 162 -0.14 0.48 17.12
C SER A 162 -1.61 0.92 17.30
N ARG A 163 -1.96 2.11 16.83
CA ARG A 163 -3.32 2.70 16.94
C ARG A 163 -4.10 2.66 15.64
N LEU A 164 -3.45 2.35 14.55
CA LEU A 164 -4.12 2.15 13.28
C LEU A 164 -4.84 0.80 13.28
N PRO A 165 -5.99 0.69 12.60
CA PRO A 165 -6.51 -0.60 12.21
C PRO A 165 -5.44 -1.39 11.46
N PRO A 166 -5.40 -2.72 11.58
CA PRO A 166 -4.44 -3.53 10.84
C PRO A 166 -4.62 -3.38 9.33
N TRP A 167 -3.64 -3.83 8.58
CA TRP A 167 -3.76 -3.99 7.13
C TRP A 167 -4.97 -4.87 6.82
N GLU A 168 -5.74 -4.49 5.82
CA GLU A 168 -7.01 -5.15 5.47
C GLU A 168 -6.75 -6.49 4.77
N GLU A 169 -6.90 -7.61 5.50
CA GLU A 169 -6.62 -8.94 4.98
C GLU A 169 -7.65 -9.42 3.96
N ALA A 170 -8.86 -8.86 4.00
CA ALA A 170 -9.92 -9.18 3.06
C ALA A 170 -9.73 -8.52 1.67
N MET A 171 -8.81 -7.55 1.55
CA MET A 171 -8.50 -6.89 0.29
C MET A 171 -7.29 -7.56 -0.38
N PRO A 172 -7.48 -8.22 -1.52
CA PRO A 172 -6.37 -8.82 -2.25
C PRO A 172 -5.50 -7.78 -2.97
N TYR A 173 -6.03 -6.55 -3.21
CA TYR A 173 -5.35 -5.46 -3.88
C TYR A 173 -5.87 -4.10 -3.39
N GLY A 174 -5.00 -3.06 -3.41
CA GLY A 174 -5.37 -1.71 -3.00
C GLY A 174 -5.44 -1.52 -1.47
N GLU A 175 -5.01 -2.52 -0.73
CA GLU A 175 -4.89 -2.52 0.72
C GLU A 175 -3.97 -1.40 1.23
N ASP A 176 -2.94 -1.07 0.44
CA ASP A 176 -1.99 0.00 0.69
C ASP A 176 -2.68 1.38 0.71
N GLY A 177 -3.48 1.68 -0.30
CA GLY A 177 -4.24 2.93 -0.37
C GLY A 177 -5.19 3.11 0.82
N LEU A 178 -5.84 2.03 1.27
CA LEU A 178 -6.70 2.06 2.45
C LEU A 178 -5.88 2.28 3.73
N TYR A 179 -4.78 1.54 3.90
CA TYR A 179 -3.92 1.65 5.09
C TYR A 179 -3.32 3.05 5.21
N TRP A 180 -2.79 3.60 4.12
CA TRP A 180 -2.23 4.96 4.13
C TRP A 180 -3.29 6.04 4.33
N THR A 181 -4.52 5.83 3.86
CA THR A 181 -5.65 6.73 4.18
C THR A 181 -5.94 6.73 5.67
N ARG A 182 -5.98 5.56 6.32
CA ARG A 182 -6.14 5.42 7.77
C ARG A 182 -4.99 6.09 8.53
N CYS A 183 -3.76 5.90 8.05
CA CYS A 183 -2.58 6.54 8.61
C CYS A 183 -2.68 8.07 8.57
N MET A 184 -2.98 8.65 7.42
CA MET A 184 -3.07 10.11 7.27
C MET A 184 -4.20 10.74 8.09
N ARG A 185 -5.28 10.01 8.32
CA ARG A 185 -6.31 10.44 9.29
C ARG A 185 -5.77 10.51 10.72
N GLY A 186 -4.92 9.56 11.08
CA GLY A 186 -4.34 9.47 12.42
C GLY A 186 -3.28 10.54 12.70
N THR A 187 -2.50 10.95 11.70
CA THR A 187 -1.40 11.89 11.90
C THR A 187 -1.74 13.35 11.61
N GLY A 188 -2.57 13.58 10.60
CA GLY A 188 -2.82 14.92 10.06
C GLY A 188 -1.64 15.56 9.32
N LEU A 189 -0.39 15.18 9.63
CA LEU A 189 0.85 15.68 9.02
C LEU A 189 1.78 14.51 8.68
N ILE A 190 2.54 14.67 7.60
CA ILE A 190 3.59 13.75 7.19
C ILE A 190 4.82 14.54 6.75
N GLY A 191 5.98 14.02 7.06
CA GLY A 191 7.24 14.45 6.45
C GLY A 191 7.40 13.85 5.06
N LEU A 192 7.82 14.65 4.11
CA LEU A 192 8.15 14.21 2.76
C LEU A 192 9.62 14.45 2.49
N GLY A 193 10.38 13.39 2.31
CA GLY A 193 11.76 13.42 1.91
C GLY A 193 11.97 14.03 0.53
N GLY A 194 13.08 14.71 0.37
CA GLY A 194 13.47 15.33 -0.90
C GLY A 194 14.08 14.35 -1.89
N SER A 195 14.71 13.27 -1.40
CA SER A 195 15.46 12.32 -2.22
C SER A 195 14.65 11.12 -2.62
N VAL A 196 14.89 10.61 -3.82
CA VAL A 196 14.43 9.28 -4.23
C VAL A 196 15.35 8.26 -3.57
N THR A 197 14.83 7.46 -2.67
CA THR A 197 15.60 6.49 -1.87
C THR A 197 15.03 5.09 -1.91
N SER A 198 13.92 4.87 -2.60
CA SER A 198 13.40 3.54 -2.88
C SER A 198 13.07 3.37 -4.36
N ILE A 199 13.16 2.13 -4.83
CA ILE A 199 12.83 1.74 -6.19
C ILE A 199 11.71 0.71 -6.10
N TYR A 200 10.57 1.05 -6.68
CA TYR A 200 9.47 0.12 -6.92
C TYR A 200 9.78 -0.68 -8.18
N ARG A 201 10.06 -1.98 -8.01
CA ARG A 201 10.38 -2.84 -9.15
C ARG A 201 9.12 -3.15 -9.97
N GLN A 202 9.21 -2.86 -11.26
CA GLN A 202 8.18 -3.27 -12.22
C GLN A 202 8.50 -4.66 -12.74
N ARG A 203 7.65 -5.63 -12.46
CA ARG A 203 7.77 -7.02 -12.94
C ARG A 203 6.66 -7.34 -13.90
N ALA A 204 6.95 -8.14 -14.93
CA ALA A 204 5.93 -8.69 -15.81
C ALA A 204 4.93 -9.57 -15.03
N SER A 205 5.43 -10.26 -13.98
CA SER A 205 4.63 -11.09 -13.06
C SER A 205 4.13 -10.34 -11.81
N SER A 206 4.10 -9.00 -11.85
CA SER A 206 3.53 -8.21 -10.74
C SER A 206 2.08 -8.58 -10.53
N ALA A 207 1.64 -8.63 -9.27
CA ALA A 207 0.24 -8.88 -8.90
C ALA A 207 -0.76 -7.96 -9.63
N MET A 208 -0.33 -6.76 -10.04
CA MET A 208 -1.13 -5.83 -10.85
C MET A 208 -1.28 -6.25 -12.33
N HIS A 209 -0.39 -7.12 -12.83
CA HIS A 209 -0.42 -7.66 -14.21
C HIS A 209 -0.91 -9.10 -14.26
N ASP A 210 -1.13 -9.73 -13.10
CA ASP A 210 -1.62 -11.10 -13.00
C ASP A 210 -3.04 -11.20 -13.57
N GLU A 211 -3.30 -12.23 -14.37
CA GLU A 211 -4.66 -12.56 -14.81
C GLU A 211 -5.60 -12.76 -13.63
N HIS A 212 -5.08 -13.24 -12.50
CA HIS A 212 -5.81 -13.37 -11.24
C HIS A 212 -6.40 -12.03 -10.76
N TYR A 213 -5.70 -10.91 -10.95
CA TYR A 213 -6.23 -9.59 -10.62
C TYR A 213 -7.50 -9.23 -11.40
N GLN A 214 -7.64 -9.74 -12.61
CA GLN A 214 -8.84 -9.52 -13.44
C GLN A 214 -10.04 -10.35 -12.95
N HIS A 215 -9.79 -11.45 -12.24
CA HIS A 215 -10.81 -12.35 -11.71
C HIS A 215 -11.18 -12.11 -10.25
N VAL A 216 -10.49 -11.20 -9.56
CA VAL A 216 -10.85 -10.83 -8.19
C VAL A 216 -12.22 -10.17 -8.17
N SER A 217 -13.10 -10.67 -7.32
CA SER A 217 -14.43 -10.12 -7.14
C SER A 217 -14.36 -8.64 -6.80
N LEU A 218 -15.07 -7.82 -7.55
CA LEU A 218 -15.19 -6.38 -7.28
C LEU A 218 -15.74 -6.14 -5.88
N HIS A 219 -16.56 -7.03 -5.36
CA HIS A 219 -17.08 -6.95 -4.00
C HIS A 219 -15.96 -7.04 -2.96
N SER A 220 -15.01 -7.96 -3.11
CA SER A 220 -13.86 -8.10 -2.18
C SER A 220 -12.98 -6.88 -2.17
N LEU A 221 -12.84 -6.18 -3.30
CA LEU A 221 -12.05 -4.95 -3.38
C LEU A 221 -12.75 -3.74 -2.77
N ILE A 222 -14.07 -3.65 -2.95
CA ILE A 222 -14.81 -2.42 -2.61
C ILE A 222 -15.50 -2.51 -1.25
N ALA A 223 -15.90 -3.70 -0.78
CA ALA A 223 -16.61 -3.83 0.49
C ALA A 223 -15.85 -3.22 1.68
N PRO A 224 -14.54 -3.44 1.87
CA PRO A 224 -13.79 -2.80 2.94
C PRO A 224 -13.75 -1.28 2.82
N LEU A 225 -13.63 -0.75 1.59
CA LEU A 225 -13.65 0.69 1.33
C LEU A 225 -15.01 1.31 1.66
N LEU A 226 -16.10 0.63 1.31
CA LEU A 226 -17.47 1.09 1.65
C LEU A 226 -17.69 1.05 3.15
N ASN A 227 -17.24 0.02 3.86
CA ASN A 227 -17.33 -0.05 5.32
C ASN A 227 -16.57 1.11 5.98
N GLU A 228 -15.38 1.43 5.47
CA GLU A 228 -14.60 2.58 5.95
C GLU A 228 -15.33 3.90 5.70
N LEU A 229 -15.97 4.07 4.53
CA LEU A 229 -16.77 5.26 4.21
C LEU A 229 -17.98 5.41 5.15
N GLU A 230 -18.69 4.32 5.41
CA GLU A 230 -19.84 4.31 6.31
C GLU A 230 -19.45 4.72 7.74
N ALA A 231 -18.27 4.30 8.19
CA ALA A 231 -17.73 4.65 9.50
C ALA A 231 -17.19 6.09 9.58
N MET A 232 -16.93 6.74 8.45
CA MET A 232 -16.35 8.08 8.42
C MET A 232 -17.38 9.18 8.61
N LYS A 233 -17.15 10.03 9.62
CA LYS A 233 -17.94 11.25 9.84
C LYS A 233 -17.37 12.49 9.13
N ASN A 234 -16.10 12.45 8.73
CA ASN A 234 -15.43 13.62 8.13
C ASN A 234 -15.50 13.59 6.59
N PRO A 235 -16.21 14.56 5.98
CA PRO A 235 -16.44 14.57 4.53
C PRO A 235 -15.17 14.68 3.68
N LYS A 236 -14.11 15.32 4.20
CA LYS A 236 -12.83 15.44 3.45
C LYS A 236 -12.15 14.08 3.27
N TRP A 237 -12.26 13.18 4.25
CA TRP A 237 -11.70 11.84 4.18
C TRP A 237 -12.62 10.86 3.45
N GLN A 238 -13.94 11.08 3.51
CA GLN A 238 -14.87 10.33 2.67
C GLN A 238 -14.52 10.45 1.20
N PHE A 239 -14.11 11.63 0.75
CA PHE A 239 -13.65 11.83 -0.63
C PHE A 239 -12.44 10.96 -1.01
N ALA A 240 -11.51 10.69 -0.07
CA ALA A 240 -10.36 9.81 -0.30
C ALA A 240 -10.78 8.40 -0.65
N VAL A 241 -11.64 7.86 0.19
CA VAL A 241 -12.10 6.49 0.02
C VAL A 241 -13.02 6.38 -1.20
N HIS A 242 -13.83 7.41 -1.51
CA HIS A 242 -14.59 7.48 -2.76
C HIS A 242 -13.69 7.39 -3.98
N TYR A 243 -12.54 8.09 -3.97
CA TYR A 243 -11.60 7.99 -5.07
C TYR A 243 -11.04 6.58 -5.23
N LEU A 244 -10.70 5.91 -4.11
CA LEU A 244 -10.25 4.51 -4.15
C LEU A 244 -11.36 3.61 -4.70
N VAL A 245 -12.61 3.80 -4.27
CA VAL A 245 -13.76 3.08 -4.82
C VAL A 245 -13.90 3.29 -6.32
N ILE A 246 -13.81 4.54 -6.80
CA ILE A 246 -13.92 4.87 -8.22
C ILE A 246 -12.77 4.25 -9.02
N ARG A 247 -11.55 4.23 -8.48
CA ARG A 247 -10.38 3.59 -9.10
C ARG A 247 -10.63 2.10 -9.37
N GLU A 248 -11.23 1.42 -8.40
CA GLU A 248 -11.50 -0.01 -8.51
C GLU A 248 -12.73 -0.33 -9.38
N LEU A 249 -13.63 0.63 -9.62
CA LEU A 249 -14.80 0.48 -10.50
C LEU A 249 -14.43 0.46 -12.01
N HIS A 250 -13.35 -0.22 -12.38
CA HIS A 250 -12.97 -0.31 -13.79
C HIS A 250 -14.07 -1.02 -14.62
N PRO A 251 -14.37 -0.56 -15.86
CA PRO A 251 -15.46 -1.10 -16.68
C PRO A 251 -15.44 -2.62 -16.84
N LYS A 252 -14.28 -3.23 -17.09
CA LYS A 252 -14.14 -4.67 -17.24
C LYS A 252 -14.56 -5.45 -15.99
N ARG A 253 -14.31 -4.90 -14.79
CA ARG A 253 -14.68 -5.50 -13.52
C ARG A 253 -16.17 -5.38 -13.22
N LEU A 254 -16.77 -4.24 -13.55
CA LEU A 254 -18.21 -4.08 -13.44
C LEU A 254 -18.98 -5.11 -14.30
N LEU A 255 -18.40 -5.49 -15.43
CA LEU A 255 -18.98 -6.49 -16.33
C LEU A 255 -18.93 -7.90 -15.76
N SER A 256 -17.99 -8.23 -14.88
CA SER A 256 -17.89 -9.54 -14.25
C SER A 256 -18.92 -9.78 -13.15
N LEU A 257 -19.60 -8.71 -12.66
CA LEU A 257 -20.65 -8.83 -11.66
C LEU A 257 -21.96 -9.28 -12.28
N ASN A 258 -22.70 -10.14 -11.57
CA ASN A 258 -24.09 -10.42 -11.91
C ASN A 258 -25.00 -9.20 -11.64
N ILE A 259 -26.26 -9.27 -12.10
CA ILE A 259 -27.19 -8.13 -12.00
C ILE A 259 -27.48 -7.75 -10.53
N GLU A 260 -27.65 -8.71 -9.65
CA GLU A 260 -27.95 -8.47 -8.23
C GLU A 260 -26.77 -7.80 -7.51
N GLU A 261 -25.56 -8.28 -7.75
CA GLU A 261 -24.32 -7.67 -7.23
C GLU A 261 -24.16 -6.22 -7.70
N ARG A 262 -24.43 -5.92 -8.97
CA ARG A 262 -24.40 -4.55 -9.51
C ARG A 262 -25.43 -3.65 -8.84
N ILE A 263 -26.66 -4.12 -8.66
CA ILE A 263 -27.73 -3.37 -8.00
C ILE A 263 -27.35 -3.07 -6.56
N SER A 264 -26.91 -4.08 -5.81
CA SER A 264 -26.47 -3.95 -4.42
C SER A 264 -25.35 -2.94 -4.28
N LEU A 265 -24.30 -3.11 -5.09
CA LEU A 265 -23.12 -2.23 -5.07
C LEU A 265 -23.48 -0.78 -5.43
N THR A 266 -24.24 -0.60 -6.51
CA THR A 266 -24.69 0.74 -6.95
C THR A 266 -25.55 1.40 -5.89
N GLY A 267 -26.45 0.66 -5.24
CA GLY A 267 -27.29 1.16 -4.16
C GLY A 267 -26.49 1.61 -2.95
N ARG A 268 -25.46 0.85 -2.54
CA ARG A 268 -24.55 1.23 -1.45
C ARG A 268 -23.74 2.49 -1.82
N ILE A 269 -23.13 2.51 -3.00
CA ILE A 269 -22.35 3.66 -3.48
C ILE A 269 -23.22 4.93 -3.48
N ARG A 270 -24.47 4.87 -4.00
CA ARG A 270 -25.40 6.01 -4.02
C ARG A 270 -25.73 6.54 -2.63
N LYS A 271 -25.92 5.66 -1.64
CA LYS A 271 -26.24 6.06 -0.25
C LYS A 271 -25.07 6.77 0.43
N ILE A 272 -23.84 6.40 0.09
CA ILE A 272 -22.63 6.85 0.79
C ILE A 272 -22.00 8.04 0.07
N MET A 273 -22.33 8.24 -1.21
CA MET A 273 -21.74 9.31 -2.00
C MET A 273 -22.00 10.69 -1.39
N HIS A 274 -20.90 11.37 -1.09
CA HIS A 274 -20.94 12.76 -0.66
C HIS A 274 -21.54 13.65 -1.75
N PRO A 275 -22.38 14.64 -1.40
CA PRO A 275 -22.98 15.59 -2.36
C PRO A 275 -21.96 16.33 -3.25
N CYS A 276 -20.70 16.43 -2.84
CA CYS A 276 -19.63 17.06 -3.62
C CYS A 276 -19.12 16.22 -4.80
N LEU A 277 -19.40 14.91 -4.84
CA LEU A 277 -19.24 14.10 -6.04
C LEU A 277 -20.56 14.20 -6.79
N ASN A 278 -20.64 15.20 -7.66
CA ASN A 278 -21.80 15.50 -8.48
C ASN A 278 -22.38 14.21 -9.07
N ARG A 279 -23.64 13.88 -8.75
CA ARG A 279 -24.38 12.78 -9.39
C ARG A 279 -24.12 12.68 -10.90
N PRO A 280 -24.08 13.83 -11.66
CA PRO A 280 -23.73 13.80 -13.08
C PRO A 280 -22.37 13.22 -13.41
N PHE A 281 -21.37 13.34 -12.53
CA PHE A 281 -20.02 12.79 -12.82
C PHE A 281 -20.01 11.26 -12.71
N LEU A 282 -20.62 10.69 -11.65
CA LEU A 282 -20.72 9.24 -11.54
C LEU A 282 -21.62 8.67 -12.62
N ASP A 283 -22.76 9.32 -12.89
CA ASP A 283 -23.68 8.90 -13.94
C ASP A 283 -23.03 8.97 -15.33
N SER A 284 -22.26 10.02 -15.59
CA SER A 284 -21.46 10.16 -16.84
C SER A 284 -20.33 9.15 -16.91
N TYR A 285 -19.62 8.89 -15.79
CA TYR A 285 -18.58 7.89 -15.71
C TYR A 285 -19.14 6.49 -15.91
N MET A 286 -20.24 6.16 -15.23
CA MET A 286 -20.93 4.87 -15.36
C MET A 286 -21.52 4.68 -16.76
N LYS A 287 -22.07 5.73 -17.38
CA LYS A 287 -22.52 5.72 -18.79
C LYS A 287 -21.35 5.51 -19.75
N ALA A 288 -20.23 6.20 -19.55
CA ALA A 288 -19.04 6.02 -20.39
C ALA A 288 -18.45 4.60 -20.27
N CYS A 289 -18.51 4.02 -19.06
CA CYS A 289 -18.14 2.64 -18.83
C CYS A 289 -19.07 1.65 -19.53
N SER A 290 -20.38 1.92 -19.53
CA SER A 290 -21.41 1.10 -20.18
C SER A 290 -21.34 1.20 -21.72
N ALA A 291 -21.13 2.39 -22.28
CA ALA A 291 -21.00 2.63 -23.69
C ALA A 291 -19.78 1.91 -24.29
N ARG A 292 -18.62 1.99 -23.60
CA ARG A 292 -17.41 1.23 -24.00
C ARG A 292 -17.59 -0.29 -23.94
N ALA A 293 -18.57 -0.76 -23.20
CA ALA A 293 -18.84 -2.19 -23.01
C ALA A 293 -20.00 -2.71 -23.87
N GLY A 294 -20.61 -1.88 -24.72
CA GLY A 294 -21.76 -2.29 -25.56
C GLY A 294 -23.07 -2.52 -24.79
N MET A 295 -23.23 -1.89 -23.60
CA MET A 295 -24.33 -2.18 -22.67
C MET A 295 -25.27 -0.98 -22.41
N GLU A 296 -25.48 -0.09 -23.36
CA GLU A 296 -26.28 1.13 -23.15
C GLU A 296 -27.73 0.87 -22.68
N GLN A 297 -28.36 -0.25 -23.08
CA GLN A 297 -29.77 -0.51 -22.75
C GLN A 297 -29.99 -1.07 -21.34
N SER A 298 -29.05 -1.80 -20.75
CA SER A 298 -29.23 -2.43 -19.44
C SER A 298 -28.97 -1.48 -18.27
N PHE A 299 -28.17 -0.46 -18.47
CA PHE A 299 -27.73 0.45 -17.39
C PHE A 299 -28.70 1.60 -17.16
N SER A 300 -29.38 2.09 -18.23
CA SER A 300 -30.43 3.10 -18.11
C SER A 300 -31.59 2.61 -17.23
N ALA A 301 -32.02 1.38 -17.43
CA ALA A 301 -33.09 0.74 -16.61
C ALA A 301 -32.69 0.51 -15.12
N LEU A 302 -31.39 0.43 -14.82
CA LEU A 302 -30.84 0.27 -13.47
C LEU A 302 -30.72 1.62 -12.72
N MET A 303 -30.59 2.71 -13.45
CA MET A 303 -30.42 4.07 -12.90
C MET A 303 -31.74 4.75 -12.58
N ASP A 304 -32.85 4.32 -13.21
CA ASP A 304 -34.18 4.88 -13.03
C ASP A 304 -35.01 4.17 -11.92
N ARG A 305 -34.46 3.13 -11.30
CA ARG A 305 -35.01 2.46 -10.11
C ARG A 305 -34.19 2.81 -8.87
#